data_5c934cbb64b61ded5de1ca581217c3d7
#
_entry.id   5c934cbb64b61ded5de1ca581217c3d7
#
_cell.length_a   1.000
_cell.length_b   1.000
_cell.length_c   1.000
_cell.angle_alpha   90.00
_cell.angle_beta   90.00
_cell.angle_gamma   90.00
#
_symmetry.space_group_name_H-M   'P 1'
#
loop_
_entity.id
_entity.type
_entity.pdbx_description
1 polymer ?
#
loop_
_entity_poly.entity_id
_entity_poly.type
_entity_poly.pdbx_seq_one_letter_code
_entity_poly.pdbx_strand_id
1 'polypeptide(L)'
;GKSMDIDEYDVMPNPYKQLVVWNPEAEEILGGYRYLLGDEVEYDEHGKPVLATSHMFDFSEKFLKEYLPYTVELGRSFVTLEYQSSRAGSKGLFALDNLWDGLGALTVIKPNMKYFFGKMTMYPSYHRQGRDMILYFLNKHFHDADKLITPIRPLELETDPALLEEMFCYDSFKD
;
A
#
# COMPACT_ATOMS: atom_id res chain seq x y z
N GLY A 1 11.42 -3.93 26.92
CA GLY A 1 12.10 -4.74 25.92
C GLY A 1 11.60 -4.32 24.55
N LYS A 2 12.50 -4.05 23.63
CA LYS A 2 12.13 -3.81 22.24
C LYS A 2 11.79 -5.18 21.65
N SER A 3 10.48 -5.49 21.46
CA SER A 3 10.10 -6.64 20.67
C SER A 3 10.45 -6.36 19.20
N MET A 4 11.03 -7.34 18.52
CA MET A 4 11.17 -7.27 17.07
C MET A 4 9.77 -7.40 16.46
N ASP A 5 9.45 -6.52 15.51
CA ASP A 5 8.18 -6.53 14.80
C ASP A 5 8.24 -7.52 13.63
N ILE A 6 8.35 -8.81 13.96
CA ILE A 6 8.39 -9.93 13.02
C ILE A 6 7.03 -10.63 13.07
N ASP A 7 6.44 -10.91 11.93
CA ASP A 7 5.22 -11.69 11.79
C ASP A 7 5.44 -12.98 10.98
N GLU A 8 4.37 -13.77 10.77
CA GLU A 8 4.41 -15.02 10.02
C GLU A 8 4.89 -14.84 8.58
N TYR A 9 4.62 -13.70 7.96
CA TYR A 9 5.01 -13.39 6.58
C TYR A 9 6.51 -13.10 6.43
N ASP A 10 7.20 -12.79 7.51
CA ASP A 10 8.64 -12.59 7.50
C ASP A 10 9.43 -13.91 7.66
N VAL A 11 8.76 -14.99 8.09
CA VAL A 11 9.37 -16.29 8.41
C VAL A 11 8.78 -17.48 7.66
N MET A 12 7.79 -17.28 6.80
CA MET A 12 7.20 -18.34 5.98
C MET A 12 8.23 -18.88 4.96
N PRO A 13 8.00 -20.03 4.30
CA PRO A 13 8.96 -20.65 3.36
C PRO A 13 9.40 -19.73 2.22
N ASN A 14 8.49 -18.91 1.69
CA ASN A 14 8.81 -17.84 0.75
C ASN A 14 8.52 -16.48 1.40
N PRO A 15 9.44 -15.95 2.22
CA PRO A 15 9.16 -14.79 3.04
C PRO A 15 9.13 -13.50 2.22
N TYR A 16 8.40 -12.53 2.75
CA TYR A 16 8.45 -11.17 2.23
C TYR A 16 9.87 -10.61 2.28
N LYS A 17 10.21 -9.87 1.24
CA LYS A 17 11.51 -9.21 1.09
C LYS A 17 11.43 -7.79 1.61
N GLN A 18 12.59 -7.24 1.96
CA GLN A 18 12.71 -5.87 2.45
C GLN A 18 13.43 -5.02 1.40
N LEU A 19 12.80 -3.94 0.97
CA LEU A 19 13.42 -2.86 0.22
C LEU A 19 13.77 -1.75 1.21
N VAL A 20 15.05 -1.40 1.33
CA VAL A 20 15.49 -0.38 2.27
C VAL A 20 16.26 0.72 1.55
N VAL A 21 16.08 1.95 2.00
CA VAL A 21 16.92 3.09 1.64
C VAL A 21 18.01 3.20 2.71
N TRP A 22 19.24 3.02 2.28
CA TRP A 22 20.42 3.00 3.13
C TRP A 22 21.29 4.24 2.93
N ASN A 23 21.68 4.88 4.02
CA ASN A 23 22.66 5.96 4.01
C ASN A 23 24.03 5.38 4.39
N PRO A 24 24.97 5.24 3.44
CA PRO A 24 26.27 4.63 3.73
C PRO A 24 27.19 5.52 4.58
N GLU A 25 26.99 6.84 4.57
CA GLU A 25 27.81 7.76 5.35
C GLU A 25 27.44 7.74 6.85
N ALA A 26 26.15 7.67 7.15
CA ALA A 26 25.64 7.61 8.51
C ALA A 26 25.46 6.15 9.01
N GLU A 27 25.62 5.16 8.13
CA GLU A 27 25.39 3.74 8.42
C GLU A 27 23.98 3.47 9.00
N GLU A 28 22.95 4.09 8.39
CA GLU A 28 21.58 4.02 8.90
C GLU A 28 20.54 3.75 7.79
N ILE A 29 19.41 3.15 8.19
CA ILE A 29 18.24 2.96 7.32
C ILE A 29 17.37 4.19 7.42
N LEU A 30 17.10 4.84 6.28
CA LEU A 30 16.24 6.01 6.18
C LEU A 30 14.76 5.65 6.06
N GLY A 31 14.46 4.52 5.47
CA GLY A 31 13.11 4.05 5.24
C GLY A 31 13.09 2.72 4.51
N GLY A 32 11.90 2.18 4.27
CA GLY A 32 11.76 0.92 3.56
C GLY A 32 10.33 0.51 3.29
N TYR A 33 10.23 -0.57 2.50
CA TYR A 33 9.01 -1.33 2.23
C TYR A 33 9.25 -2.81 2.47
N ARG A 34 8.23 -3.50 2.94
CA ARG A 34 8.14 -4.95 2.83
C ARG A 34 7.37 -5.27 1.55
N TYR A 35 7.84 -6.24 0.76
CA TYR A 35 7.19 -6.59 -0.49
C TYR A 35 7.22 -8.08 -0.79
N LEU A 36 6.23 -8.54 -1.56
CA LEU A 36 6.18 -9.87 -2.16
C LEU A 36 5.83 -9.74 -3.64
N LEU A 37 6.52 -10.51 -4.48
CA LEU A 37 6.20 -10.57 -5.91
C LEU A 37 5.03 -11.52 -6.13
N GLY A 38 4.07 -11.11 -6.95
CA GLY A 38 2.85 -11.88 -7.18
C GLY A 38 3.06 -13.22 -7.87
N ASP A 39 4.16 -13.38 -8.63
CA ASP A 39 4.58 -14.65 -9.24
C ASP A 39 5.25 -15.60 -8.22
N GLU A 40 5.54 -15.14 -7.01
CA GLU A 40 6.11 -15.92 -5.91
C GLU A 40 5.06 -16.23 -4.81
N VAL A 41 3.78 -15.84 -5.01
CA VAL A 41 2.72 -16.04 -4.02
C VAL A 41 2.37 -17.52 -3.88
N GLU A 42 2.37 -18.00 -2.65
CA GLU A 42 1.86 -19.31 -2.28
C GLU A 42 0.33 -19.30 -2.11
N TYR A 43 -0.30 -20.46 -2.22
CA TYR A 43 -1.73 -20.62 -2.01
C TYR A 43 -1.98 -21.62 -0.87
N ASP A 44 -2.97 -21.34 -0.05
CA ASP A 44 -3.38 -22.23 1.02
C ASP A 44 -4.15 -23.45 0.48
N GLU A 45 -4.54 -24.35 1.40
CA GLU A 45 -5.30 -25.58 1.08
C GLU A 45 -6.68 -25.32 0.45
N HIS A 46 -7.19 -24.08 0.55
CA HIS A 46 -8.46 -23.63 -0.04
C HIS A 46 -8.26 -22.87 -1.35
N GLY A 47 -7.00 -22.76 -1.84
CA GLY A 47 -6.66 -22.01 -3.04
C GLY A 47 -6.69 -20.50 -2.88
N LYS A 48 -6.64 -20.00 -1.64
CA LYS A 48 -6.55 -18.56 -1.35
C LYS A 48 -5.09 -18.11 -1.32
N PRO A 49 -4.74 -16.96 -1.94
CA PRO A 49 -3.36 -16.49 -1.93
C PRO A 49 -2.91 -16.15 -0.51
N VAL A 50 -1.71 -16.55 -0.15
CA VAL A 50 -1.09 -16.22 1.15
C VAL A 50 -0.40 -14.88 1.05
N LEU A 51 -1.21 -13.82 1.22
CA LEU A 51 -0.78 -12.42 1.23
C LEU A 51 -1.03 -11.79 2.60
N ALA A 52 -0.21 -10.83 2.99
CA ALA A 52 -0.43 -10.08 4.23
C ALA A 52 -1.78 -9.35 4.25
N THR A 53 -2.39 -9.13 3.09
CA THR A 53 -3.69 -8.49 2.92
C THR A 53 -4.85 -9.47 2.78
N SER A 54 -4.61 -10.78 2.66
CA SER A 54 -5.65 -11.80 2.41
C SER A 54 -6.72 -11.91 3.51
N HIS A 55 -6.44 -11.46 4.72
CA HIS A 55 -7.43 -11.42 5.81
C HIS A 55 -8.29 -10.14 5.79
N MET A 56 -7.96 -9.17 4.93
CA MET A 56 -8.67 -7.90 4.82
C MET A 56 -9.46 -7.74 3.53
N PHE A 57 -9.06 -8.46 2.47
CA PHE A 57 -9.64 -8.32 1.15
C PHE A 57 -9.99 -9.65 0.53
N ASP A 58 -11.06 -9.66 -0.25
CA ASP A 58 -11.40 -10.70 -1.20
C ASP A 58 -10.87 -10.31 -2.57
N PHE A 59 -10.24 -11.28 -3.24
CA PHE A 59 -9.65 -11.13 -4.56
C PHE A 59 -10.51 -11.85 -5.60
N SER A 60 -10.86 -11.16 -6.68
CA SER A 60 -11.61 -11.77 -7.78
C SER A 60 -10.73 -12.79 -8.53
N GLU A 61 -11.36 -13.79 -9.20
CA GLU A 61 -10.63 -14.70 -10.06
C GLU A 61 -9.86 -13.98 -11.17
N LYS A 62 -10.42 -12.87 -11.68
CA LYS A 62 -9.77 -12.03 -12.68
C LYS A 62 -8.48 -11.44 -12.11
N PHE A 63 -8.52 -10.91 -10.89
CA PHE A 63 -7.32 -10.39 -10.24
C PHE A 63 -6.27 -11.49 -10.06
N LEU A 64 -6.65 -12.64 -9.52
CA LEU A 64 -5.73 -13.74 -9.24
C LEU A 64 -5.04 -14.30 -10.50
N LYS A 65 -5.76 -14.34 -11.63
CA LYS A 65 -5.25 -14.94 -12.87
C LYS A 65 -4.53 -13.93 -13.77
N GLU A 66 -5.04 -12.71 -13.87
CA GLU A 66 -4.59 -11.74 -14.88
C GLU A 66 -3.72 -10.61 -14.31
N TYR A 67 -3.82 -10.34 -13.02
CA TYR A 67 -3.11 -9.22 -12.38
C TYR A 67 -2.08 -9.66 -11.34
N LEU A 68 -2.45 -10.55 -10.42
CA LEU A 68 -1.58 -10.95 -9.32
C LEU A 68 -0.20 -11.41 -9.78
N PRO A 69 -0.03 -12.23 -10.83
CA PRO A 69 1.30 -12.67 -11.28
C PRO A 69 2.23 -11.53 -11.74
N TYR A 70 1.65 -10.37 -12.02
CA TYR A 70 2.37 -9.16 -12.46
C TYR A 70 2.34 -8.04 -11.42
N THR A 71 1.93 -8.35 -10.20
CA THR A 71 1.74 -7.38 -9.10
C THR A 71 2.81 -7.54 -8.05
N VAL A 72 3.29 -6.44 -7.51
CA VAL A 72 4.10 -6.40 -6.29
C VAL A 72 3.19 -5.96 -5.14
N GLU A 73 2.99 -6.81 -4.14
CA GLU A 73 2.34 -6.39 -2.90
C GLU A 73 3.33 -5.64 -2.03
N LEU A 74 2.94 -4.44 -1.58
CA LEU A 74 3.71 -3.57 -0.71
C LEU A 74 3.06 -3.47 0.66
N GLY A 75 3.87 -3.48 1.70
CA GLY A 75 3.41 -3.30 3.06
C GLY A 75 4.48 -2.70 3.97
N ARG A 76 4.10 -2.43 5.21
CA ARG A 76 5.00 -1.95 6.27
C ARG A 76 5.94 -0.83 5.81
N SER A 77 5.39 0.11 5.00
CA SER A 77 6.15 1.28 4.57
C SER A 77 6.50 2.16 5.77
N PHE A 78 7.73 2.60 5.85
CA PHE A 78 8.17 3.51 6.90
C PHE A 78 9.25 4.45 6.40
N VAL A 79 9.31 5.61 7.04
CA VAL A 79 10.47 6.52 7.02
C VAL A 79 10.88 6.69 8.47
N THR A 80 12.18 6.63 8.74
CA THR A 80 12.73 6.79 10.08
C THR A 80 12.30 8.13 10.68
N LEU A 81 11.94 8.15 11.98
CA LEU A 81 11.29 9.29 12.63
C LEU A 81 12.05 10.61 12.46
N GLU A 82 13.36 10.57 12.44
CA GLU A 82 14.23 11.75 12.27
C GLU A 82 14.03 12.41 10.90
N TYR A 83 13.54 11.65 9.91
CA TYR A 83 13.30 12.09 8.53
C TYR A 83 11.82 12.36 8.23
N GLN A 84 10.90 12.15 9.19
CA GLN A 84 9.46 12.38 9.00
C GLN A 84 9.01 13.80 9.27
N SER A 85 9.78 14.58 10.01
CA SER A 85 9.36 15.90 10.46
C SER A 85 9.63 17.00 9.44
N SER A 86 8.83 18.07 9.46
CA SER A 86 9.12 19.31 8.72
C SER A 86 10.48 19.92 9.09
N ARG A 87 11.06 19.51 10.22
CA ARG A 87 12.41 19.90 10.67
C ARG A 87 13.51 19.14 9.92
N ALA A 88 13.20 17.99 9.31
CA ALA A 88 14.13 17.24 8.48
C ALA A 88 14.43 17.94 7.13
N GLY A 89 13.59 18.91 6.74
CA GLY A 89 13.78 19.69 5.52
C GLY A 89 13.90 18.81 4.27
N SER A 90 14.91 19.08 3.46
CA SER A 90 15.18 18.31 2.23
C SER A 90 15.50 16.83 2.48
N LYS A 91 16.04 16.46 3.64
CA LYS A 91 16.39 15.07 3.95
C LYS A 91 15.17 14.15 4.00
N GLY A 92 14.03 14.64 4.53
CA GLY A 92 12.78 13.87 4.56
C GLY A 92 12.21 13.62 3.16
N LEU A 93 12.27 14.63 2.28
CA LEU A 93 11.87 14.48 0.88
C LEU A 93 12.78 13.48 0.15
N PHE A 94 14.07 13.55 0.39
CA PHE A 94 15.04 12.59 -0.17
C PHE A 94 14.73 11.14 0.22
N ALA A 95 14.32 10.87 1.45
CA ALA A 95 13.96 9.51 1.89
C ALA A 95 12.76 8.98 1.10
N LEU A 96 11.72 9.80 0.88
CA LEU A 96 10.54 9.43 0.09
C LEU A 96 10.88 9.24 -1.39
N ASP A 97 11.64 10.15 -1.99
CA ASP A 97 12.05 10.06 -3.40
C ASP A 97 12.87 8.79 -3.64
N ASN A 98 13.84 8.50 -2.78
CA ASN A 98 14.62 7.26 -2.88
C ASN A 98 13.79 5.98 -2.69
N LEU A 99 12.72 6.02 -1.87
CA LEU A 99 11.78 4.91 -1.77
C LEU A 99 11.03 4.67 -3.08
N TRP A 100 10.60 5.76 -3.76
CA TRP A 100 9.98 5.67 -5.09
C TRP A 100 10.97 5.18 -6.15
N ASP A 101 12.19 5.66 -6.14
CA ASP A 101 13.26 5.19 -7.02
C ASP A 101 13.55 3.69 -6.81
N GLY A 102 13.52 3.25 -5.56
CA GLY A 102 13.64 1.82 -5.21
C GLY A 102 12.51 0.98 -5.80
N LEU A 103 11.26 1.46 -5.77
CA LEU A 103 10.15 0.78 -6.44
C LEU A 103 10.32 0.79 -7.96
N GLY A 104 10.80 1.90 -8.53
CA GLY A 104 11.17 1.96 -9.95
C GLY A 104 12.25 0.94 -10.30
N ALA A 105 13.27 0.77 -9.47
CA ALA A 105 14.32 -0.22 -9.66
C ALA A 105 13.78 -1.67 -9.67
N LEU A 106 12.76 -1.98 -8.85
CA LEU A 106 12.11 -3.29 -8.89
C LEU A 106 11.51 -3.61 -10.27
N THR A 107 10.95 -2.62 -10.97
CA THR A 107 10.38 -2.84 -12.31
C THR A 107 11.46 -3.07 -13.37
N VAL A 108 12.67 -2.61 -13.15
CA VAL A 108 13.83 -2.88 -14.01
C VAL A 108 14.40 -4.28 -13.75
N ILE A 109 14.53 -4.66 -12.47
CA ILE A 109 15.05 -5.98 -12.06
C ILE A 109 14.06 -7.09 -12.39
N LYS A 110 12.75 -6.80 -12.30
CA LYS A 110 11.64 -7.71 -12.55
C LYS A 110 10.70 -7.09 -13.61
N PRO A 111 11.09 -7.10 -14.89
CA PRO A 111 10.38 -6.37 -15.95
C PRO A 111 8.98 -6.88 -16.26
N ASN A 112 8.61 -8.06 -15.77
CA ASN A 112 7.25 -8.60 -15.82
C ASN A 112 6.32 -7.99 -14.75
N MET A 113 6.83 -7.33 -13.73
CA MET A 113 6.00 -6.62 -12.74
C MET A 113 5.45 -5.32 -13.32
N LYS A 114 4.13 -5.15 -13.29
CA LYS A 114 3.40 -4.05 -13.94
C LYS A 114 2.56 -3.23 -12.96
N TYR A 115 2.23 -3.82 -11.82
CA TYR A 115 1.30 -3.25 -10.85
C TYR A 115 1.92 -3.26 -9.45
N PHE A 116 1.55 -2.25 -8.68
CA PHE A 116 1.80 -2.21 -7.24
C PHE A 116 0.47 -2.25 -6.51
N PHE A 117 0.38 -3.07 -5.49
CA PHE A 117 -0.77 -3.17 -4.60
C PHE A 117 -0.33 -2.97 -3.16
N GLY A 118 -1.07 -2.17 -2.42
CA GLY A 118 -0.81 -1.95 -1.01
C GLY A 118 -2.05 -1.37 -0.33
N LYS A 119 -2.07 -1.46 1.00
CA LYS A 119 -3.13 -0.87 1.81
C LYS A 119 -2.62 0.36 2.55
N MET A 120 -3.49 1.33 2.74
CA MET A 120 -3.29 2.43 3.66
C MET A 120 -4.21 2.27 4.87
N THR A 121 -3.66 2.41 6.07
CA THR A 121 -4.44 2.35 7.30
C THR A 121 -5.02 3.72 7.62
N MET A 122 -6.33 3.78 7.81
CA MET A 122 -7.03 4.96 8.32
C MET A 122 -7.49 4.67 9.75
N TYR A 123 -6.92 5.38 10.71
CA TYR A 123 -7.26 5.19 12.11
C TYR A 123 -8.60 5.85 12.48
N PRO A 124 -9.37 5.25 13.41
CA PRO A 124 -10.63 5.86 13.91
C PRO A 124 -10.43 7.25 14.52
N SER A 125 -9.22 7.57 14.97
CA SER A 125 -8.85 8.89 15.51
C SER A 125 -8.69 9.98 14.45
N TYR A 126 -8.66 9.64 13.17
CA TYR A 126 -8.58 10.62 12.11
C TYR A 126 -9.87 11.44 12.03
N HIS A 127 -9.74 12.67 11.52
CA HIS A 127 -10.89 13.54 11.34
C HIS A 127 -11.89 12.87 10.39
N ARG A 128 -13.08 12.55 10.91
CA ARG A 128 -14.10 11.74 10.22
C ARG A 128 -14.44 12.27 8.84
N GLN A 129 -14.84 13.54 8.76
CA GLN A 129 -15.20 14.19 7.50
C GLN A 129 -14.03 14.17 6.50
N GLY A 130 -12.80 14.45 6.95
CA GLY A 130 -11.62 14.39 6.09
C GLY A 130 -11.35 12.99 5.54
N ARG A 131 -11.54 11.95 6.37
CA ARG A 131 -11.48 10.54 5.93
C ARG A 131 -12.53 10.25 4.85
N ASP A 132 -13.76 10.64 5.12
CA ASP A 132 -14.89 10.40 4.22
C ASP A 132 -14.74 11.15 2.89
N MET A 133 -14.19 12.37 2.92
CA MET A 133 -13.85 13.13 1.72
C MET A 133 -12.83 12.39 0.84
N ILE A 134 -11.77 11.85 1.43
CA ILE A 134 -10.76 11.08 0.70
C ILE A 134 -11.39 9.83 0.07
N LEU A 135 -12.16 9.07 0.83
CA LEU A 135 -12.82 7.85 0.35
C LEU A 135 -13.83 8.15 -0.75
N TYR A 136 -14.62 9.20 -0.58
CA TYR A 136 -15.60 9.63 -1.58
C TYR A 136 -14.92 10.04 -2.89
N PHE A 137 -13.88 10.87 -2.81
CA PHE A 137 -13.10 11.31 -3.97
C PHE A 137 -12.47 10.14 -4.72
N LEU A 138 -11.81 9.22 -3.99
CA LEU A 138 -11.20 8.04 -4.60
C LEU A 138 -12.24 7.14 -5.25
N ASN A 139 -13.39 6.92 -4.60
CA ASN A 139 -14.45 6.11 -5.16
C ASN A 139 -15.10 6.75 -6.38
N LYS A 140 -15.24 8.08 -6.40
CA LYS A 140 -15.80 8.81 -7.54
C LYS A 140 -14.90 8.75 -8.78
N HIS A 141 -13.59 8.96 -8.61
CA HIS A 141 -12.67 9.15 -9.74
C HIS A 141 -11.79 7.94 -10.06
N PHE A 142 -11.59 7.04 -9.10
CA PHE A 142 -10.64 5.92 -9.20
C PHE A 142 -11.25 4.60 -8.71
N HIS A 143 -12.57 4.43 -8.83
CA HIS A 143 -13.23 3.22 -8.38
C HIS A 143 -12.77 1.98 -9.16
N ASP A 144 -12.76 0.84 -8.48
CA ASP A 144 -12.49 -0.47 -9.08
C ASP A 144 -13.74 -1.02 -9.78
N ALA A 145 -13.91 -0.63 -11.05
CA ALA A 145 -15.09 -1.01 -11.86
C ALA A 145 -15.19 -2.53 -12.05
N ASP A 146 -14.06 -3.24 -12.08
CA ASP A 146 -13.99 -4.69 -12.27
C ASP A 146 -14.14 -5.47 -10.96
N LYS A 147 -14.18 -4.79 -9.82
CA LYS A 147 -14.19 -5.40 -8.48
C LYS A 147 -13.05 -6.40 -8.32
N LEU A 148 -11.86 -6.00 -8.71
CA LEU A 148 -10.68 -6.85 -8.66
C LEU A 148 -10.32 -7.20 -7.21
N ILE A 149 -10.41 -6.22 -6.31
CA ILE A 149 -10.07 -6.35 -4.89
C ILE A 149 -11.17 -5.68 -4.06
N THR A 150 -11.84 -6.46 -3.23
CA THR A 150 -12.97 -5.97 -2.43
C THR A 150 -12.65 -6.10 -0.93
N PRO A 151 -12.80 -5.05 -0.13
CA PRO A 151 -12.60 -5.17 1.32
C PRO A 151 -13.67 -6.07 1.94
N ILE A 152 -13.26 -7.03 2.79
CA ILE A 152 -14.17 -7.92 3.55
C ILE A 152 -15.04 -7.09 4.52
N ARG A 153 -14.47 -6.00 5.03
CA ARG A 153 -15.16 -5.05 5.92
C ARG A 153 -15.00 -3.64 5.37
N PRO A 154 -15.86 -3.23 4.42
CA PRO A 154 -15.79 -1.89 3.86
C PRO A 154 -16.05 -0.82 4.93
N LEU A 155 -15.36 0.31 4.82
CA LEU A 155 -15.64 1.49 5.62
C LEU A 155 -16.91 2.15 5.10
N GLU A 156 -17.85 2.42 6.01
CA GLU A 156 -19.03 3.21 5.72
C GLU A 156 -18.72 4.71 5.86
N LEU A 157 -19.25 5.51 4.96
CA LEU A 157 -19.17 6.96 5.06
C LEU A 157 -20.16 7.42 6.14
N GLU A 158 -19.71 8.26 7.05
CA GLU A 158 -20.53 8.83 8.13
C GLU A 158 -20.95 10.27 7.84
N THR A 159 -20.30 10.93 6.86
CA THR A 159 -20.64 12.27 6.40
C THR A 159 -21.82 12.21 5.42
N ASP A 160 -22.71 13.20 5.50
CA ASP A 160 -23.87 13.30 4.61
C ASP A 160 -23.44 13.21 3.12
N PRO A 161 -23.96 12.24 2.37
CA PRO A 161 -23.65 12.09 0.95
C PRO A 161 -23.93 13.34 0.12
N ALA A 162 -24.99 14.10 0.45
CA ALA A 162 -25.33 15.34 -0.27
C ALA A 162 -24.25 16.41 -0.09
N LEU A 163 -23.67 16.50 1.11
CA LEU A 163 -22.56 17.42 1.38
C LEU A 163 -21.29 17.00 0.60
N LEU A 164 -21.00 15.70 0.55
CA LEU A 164 -19.86 15.19 -0.22
C LEU A 164 -20.03 15.45 -1.72
N GLU A 165 -21.23 15.25 -2.26
CA GLU A 165 -21.52 15.52 -3.66
C GLU A 165 -21.38 17.01 -4.00
N GLU A 166 -21.84 17.90 -3.13
CA GLU A 166 -21.66 19.36 -3.29
C GLU A 166 -20.19 19.77 -3.28
N MET A 167 -19.39 19.18 -2.38
CA MET A 167 -17.96 19.47 -2.26
C MET A 167 -17.15 18.95 -3.45
N PHE A 168 -17.56 17.85 -4.05
CA PHE A 168 -16.89 17.19 -5.19
C PHE A 168 -17.77 17.19 -6.43
N CYS A 169 -18.39 18.34 -6.75
CA CYS A 169 -19.31 18.49 -7.87
C CYS A 169 -18.63 18.42 -9.25
N TYR A 170 -17.30 18.36 -9.31
CA TYR A 170 -16.52 18.32 -10.54
C TYR A 170 -16.50 16.92 -11.15
N ASP A 171 -16.54 16.86 -12.49
CA ASP A 171 -16.47 15.60 -13.23
C ASP A 171 -15.03 15.11 -13.43
N SER A 172 -14.06 16.00 -13.33
CA SER A 172 -12.65 15.70 -13.49
C SER A 172 -11.88 15.84 -12.17
N PHE A 173 -10.98 14.91 -11.89
CA PHE A 173 -10.09 15.00 -10.72
C PHE A 173 -9.02 16.10 -10.85
N LYS A 174 -8.95 16.78 -12.00
CA LYS A 174 -8.01 17.88 -12.27
C LYS A 174 -8.61 19.26 -12.01
N ASP A 175 -9.92 19.33 -11.79
CA ASP A 175 -10.66 20.54 -11.48
C ASP A 175 -10.72 20.77 -9.97
#